data_fc4a4ca23ff69d83c1d8e3fc453b48a5
#
_entry.id   fc4a4ca23ff69d83c1d8e3fc453b48a5
#
_cell.length_a   1.000
_cell.length_b   1.000
_cell.length_c   1.000
_cell.angle_alpha   90.00
_cell.angle_beta   90.00
_cell.angle_gamma   90.00
#
_symmetry.space_group_name_H-M   'P 1'
#
loop_
_entity.id
_entity.type
_entity.pdbx_description
1 polymer ?
#
loop_
_entity_poly.entity_id
_entity_poly.type
_entity_poly.pdbx_seq_one_letter_code
_entity_poly.pdbx_strand_id
1 'polypeptide(L)'
;MFKSLKLQFDEYKKQLTEKEDILCKFLDVVESNAVYEEDLVTSLIKQAIQKFKEKVQQANKEKQVVLIVEDLDRLDPAHLFRILNIFSAHIDYGYKLMNRPNETLAGNKFGFDNVVFVADFSNIRKIFKHFYGEQTDFNGYIGKFLSSAPYDYSIREIRKNYIYEYLERKIICPRKLIEAIVTEEMLESKTIRECIQAFDISSQVVNVPTYKVKKWEVRLDITILKLLSIMRRLKIEDDEILKVAANLFYVDANDFYKYVAPFMLLLDDNPEDLKVSIYVKGEGSRLDLKEVFVDPKTGLGGNPDAYILGEAHEVTDFRLLFSSMLEYIVK
;
A
#
# COMPACT_ATOMS: atom_id res chain seq x y z
N MET A 1 -23.88 19.23 -5.52
CA MET A 1 -24.46 18.40 -4.47
C MET A 1 -24.52 19.12 -3.12
N PHE A 2 -23.41 19.50 -2.47
CA PHE A 2 -23.40 20.20 -1.18
C PHE A 2 -24.16 21.53 -1.15
N LYS A 3 -24.09 22.37 -2.21
CA LYS A 3 -24.86 23.62 -2.29
C LYS A 3 -26.38 23.40 -2.33
N SER A 4 -26.83 22.33 -2.98
CA SER A 4 -28.25 21.96 -3.06
C SER A 4 -28.77 21.42 -1.73
N LEU A 5 -27.96 20.64 -1.00
CA LEU A 5 -28.26 20.16 0.34
C LEU A 5 -28.33 21.32 1.37
N LYS A 6 -27.42 22.27 1.26
CA LYS A 6 -27.41 23.45 2.13
C LYS A 6 -28.65 24.33 1.90
N LEU A 7 -29.04 24.55 0.63
CA LEU A 7 -30.26 25.29 0.31
C LEU A 7 -31.53 24.60 0.85
N GLN A 8 -31.62 23.28 0.71
CA GLN A 8 -32.74 22.53 1.29
C GLN A 8 -32.75 22.54 2.81
N PHE A 9 -31.57 22.49 3.44
CA PHE A 9 -31.44 22.62 4.90
C PHE A 9 -31.86 24.02 5.38
N ASP A 10 -31.46 25.07 4.65
CA ASP A 10 -31.81 26.45 4.97
C ASP A 10 -33.32 26.73 4.73
N GLU A 11 -33.92 26.16 3.69
CA GLU A 11 -35.38 26.20 3.47
C GLU A 11 -36.15 25.47 4.56
N TYR A 12 -35.71 24.31 4.96
CA TYR A 12 -36.32 23.53 6.04
C TYR A 12 -36.19 24.29 7.41
N LYS A 13 -35.04 24.88 7.65
CA LYS A 13 -34.82 25.71 8.86
C LYS A 13 -35.74 26.92 8.91
N LYS A 14 -36.07 27.52 7.75
CA LYS A 14 -37.07 28.56 7.63
C LYS A 14 -38.49 28.05 7.95
N GLN A 15 -38.85 26.87 7.50
CA GLN A 15 -40.13 26.23 7.80
C GLN A 15 -40.28 25.88 9.30
N LEU A 16 -39.18 25.53 9.98
CA LEU A 16 -39.14 25.24 11.40
C LEU A 16 -39.26 26.49 12.29
N THR A 17 -38.86 27.68 11.78
CA THR A 17 -38.98 28.95 12.52
C THR A 17 -40.38 29.55 12.40
N GLU A 18 -41.22 29.08 11.51
CA GLU A 18 -42.62 29.48 11.42
C GLU A 18 -43.55 28.47 12.16
N LYS A 19 -43.61 28.61 13.48
CA LYS A 19 -44.74 28.25 14.36
C LYS A 19 -45.25 26.82 14.38
N GLU A 20 -44.44 25.79 14.29
CA GLU A 20 -44.86 24.47 14.78
C GLU A 20 -43.90 23.97 15.85
N ASP A 21 -44.43 23.84 17.02
CA ASP A 21 -43.73 23.28 18.17
C ASP A 21 -43.19 21.88 17.84
N ILE A 22 -41.90 21.72 17.84
CA ILE A 22 -41.21 20.45 17.59
C ILE A 22 -41.76 19.34 18.50
N LEU A 23 -42.19 19.71 19.70
CA LEU A 23 -42.86 18.82 20.66
C LEU A 23 -44.23 18.33 20.18
N CYS A 24 -45.04 19.23 19.55
CA CYS A 24 -46.33 18.82 18.99
C CYS A 24 -46.18 17.84 17.85
N LYS A 25 -45.23 18.05 16.89
CA LYS A 25 -44.92 17.08 15.85
C LYS A 25 -44.40 15.77 16.39
N PHE A 26 -43.60 15.82 17.44
CA PHE A 26 -43.12 14.58 18.10
C PHE A 26 -44.26 13.84 18.74
N LEU A 27 -45.20 14.53 19.41
CA LEU A 27 -46.38 13.88 20.04
C LEU A 27 -47.37 13.35 19.00
N ASP A 28 -47.58 14.04 17.88
CA ASP A 28 -48.43 13.56 16.77
C ASP A 28 -47.87 12.28 16.12
N VAL A 29 -46.56 12.18 16.01
CA VAL A 29 -45.87 10.96 15.53
C VAL A 29 -45.97 9.81 16.52
N VAL A 30 -45.87 10.09 17.82
CA VAL A 30 -46.05 9.09 18.89
C VAL A 30 -47.51 8.63 18.97
N GLU A 31 -48.51 9.51 18.85
CA GLU A 31 -49.92 9.17 18.82
C GLU A 31 -50.34 8.37 17.57
N SER A 32 -49.65 8.55 16.44
CA SER A 32 -49.92 7.78 15.22
C SER A 32 -49.40 6.35 15.22
N ASN A 33 -48.87 5.82 16.34
CA ASN A 33 -48.21 4.50 16.42
C ASN A 33 -47.11 4.26 15.36
N ALA A 34 -46.56 5.30 14.76
CA ALA A 34 -45.42 5.19 13.88
C ALA A 34 -44.16 4.98 14.72
N VAL A 35 -43.76 3.73 14.85
CA VAL A 35 -42.60 3.25 15.62
C VAL A 35 -41.26 3.76 15.05
N TYR A 36 -41.30 4.62 14.05
CA TYR A 36 -40.11 5.07 13.30
C TYR A 36 -40.03 6.60 13.32
N GLU A 37 -39.10 7.10 14.10
CA GLU A 37 -38.65 8.49 14.01
C GLU A 37 -37.96 8.71 12.68
N GLU A 38 -38.65 9.32 11.73
CA GLU A 38 -38.00 9.95 10.60
C GLU A 38 -37.47 11.31 11.05
N ASP A 39 -36.23 11.32 11.53
CA ASP A 39 -35.57 12.58 11.80
C ASP A 39 -35.30 13.37 10.50
N LEU A 40 -35.09 14.66 10.64
CA LEU A 40 -34.81 15.56 9.53
C LEU A 40 -33.66 15.07 8.65
N VAL A 41 -32.58 14.56 9.25
CA VAL A 41 -31.39 14.09 8.55
C VAL A 41 -31.74 12.90 7.69
N THR A 42 -32.48 11.94 8.23
CA THR A 42 -32.96 10.76 7.50
C THR A 42 -33.84 11.16 6.30
N SER A 43 -34.78 12.08 6.50
CA SER A 43 -35.66 12.58 5.42
C SER A 43 -34.88 13.28 4.32
N LEU A 44 -33.89 14.10 4.65
CA LEU A 44 -33.03 14.78 3.68
C LEU A 44 -32.17 13.79 2.88
N ILE A 45 -31.60 12.77 3.55
CA ILE A 45 -30.84 11.73 2.87
C ILE A 45 -31.73 10.95 1.92
N LYS A 46 -32.91 10.48 2.36
CA LYS A 46 -33.88 9.80 1.49
C LYS A 46 -34.25 10.62 0.26
N GLN A 47 -34.60 11.89 0.43
CA GLN A 47 -34.94 12.75 -0.70
C GLN A 47 -33.79 12.95 -1.65
N ALA A 48 -32.56 13.08 -1.14
CA ALA A 48 -31.37 13.23 -1.99
C ALA A 48 -31.11 11.95 -2.81
N ILE A 49 -31.23 10.78 -2.19
CA ILE A 49 -31.08 9.48 -2.87
C ILE A 49 -32.19 9.27 -3.91
N GLN A 50 -33.45 9.56 -3.56
CA GLN A 50 -34.56 9.41 -4.49
C GLN A 50 -34.40 10.32 -5.70
N LYS A 51 -34.09 11.60 -5.52
CA LYS A 51 -33.79 12.52 -6.64
C LYS A 51 -32.62 12.04 -7.51
N PHE A 52 -31.62 11.42 -6.90
CA PHE A 52 -30.52 10.85 -7.64
C PHE A 52 -30.98 9.64 -8.47
N LYS A 53 -31.75 8.72 -7.89
CA LYS A 53 -32.31 7.55 -8.59
C LYS A 53 -33.21 7.96 -9.76
N GLU A 54 -34.08 8.95 -9.58
CA GLU A 54 -34.93 9.49 -10.62
C GLU A 54 -34.14 10.05 -11.83
N LYS A 55 -33.08 10.85 -11.54
CA LYS A 55 -32.20 11.38 -12.61
C LYS A 55 -31.46 10.28 -13.36
N VAL A 56 -31.06 9.22 -12.66
CA VAL A 56 -30.34 8.08 -13.26
C VAL A 56 -31.30 7.23 -14.11
N GLN A 57 -32.54 7.02 -13.67
CA GLN A 57 -33.58 6.32 -14.44
C GLN A 57 -33.92 7.06 -15.71
N GLN A 58 -34.05 8.39 -15.69
CA GLN A 58 -34.27 9.22 -16.90
C GLN A 58 -33.15 9.05 -17.93
N ALA A 59 -31.96 8.64 -17.52
CA ALA A 59 -30.84 8.33 -18.42
C ALA A 59 -30.80 6.87 -18.89
N ASN A 60 -31.88 6.08 -18.70
CA ASN A 60 -32.00 4.65 -19.03
C ASN A 60 -30.84 3.79 -18.45
N LYS A 61 -30.39 4.07 -17.23
CA LYS A 61 -29.35 3.33 -16.55
C LYS A 61 -29.88 2.81 -15.22
N GLU A 62 -29.91 1.50 -15.05
CA GLU A 62 -30.03 0.89 -13.72
C GLU A 62 -28.74 1.09 -12.97
N LYS A 63 -28.77 1.87 -11.89
CA LYS A 63 -27.63 2.06 -11.00
C LYS A 63 -28.08 1.91 -9.56
N GLN A 64 -27.22 1.27 -8.79
CA GLN A 64 -27.40 1.14 -7.35
C GLN A 64 -26.73 2.32 -6.62
N VAL A 65 -27.35 2.74 -5.52
CA VAL A 65 -26.79 3.73 -4.62
C VAL A 65 -26.16 2.99 -3.45
N VAL A 66 -24.84 3.05 -3.37
CA VAL A 66 -24.06 2.37 -2.34
C VAL A 66 -23.48 3.40 -1.38
N LEU A 67 -23.71 3.20 -0.08
CA LEU A 67 -23.00 3.93 0.97
C LEU A 67 -21.74 3.17 1.32
N ILE A 68 -20.59 3.81 1.20
CA ILE A 68 -19.31 3.26 1.66
C ILE A 68 -18.87 4.07 2.87
N VAL A 69 -18.63 3.38 3.99
CA VAL A 69 -18.12 3.95 5.23
C VAL A 69 -16.73 3.41 5.46
N GLU A 70 -15.74 4.26 5.31
CA GLU A 70 -14.32 3.91 5.43
C GLU A 70 -13.74 4.30 6.80
N ASP A 71 -12.60 3.72 7.13
CA ASP A 71 -11.82 4.03 8.34
C ASP A 71 -12.61 3.88 9.66
N LEU A 72 -13.57 2.96 9.72
CA LEU A 72 -14.37 2.72 10.92
C LEU A 72 -13.53 2.42 12.17
N ASP A 73 -12.41 1.74 11.99
CA ASP A 73 -11.47 1.37 13.05
C ASP A 73 -10.66 2.54 13.61
N ARG A 74 -10.82 3.74 13.04
CA ARG A 74 -10.20 5.00 13.54
C ARG A 74 -11.14 5.86 14.37
N LEU A 75 -12.40 5.47 14.44
CA LEU A 75 -13.37 6.18 15.24
C LEU A 75 -13.24 5.84 16.74
N ASP A 76 -13.73 6.74 17.56
CA ASP A 76 -13.95 6.40 18.97
C ASP A 76 -14.83 5.14 19.08
N PRO A 77 -14.47 4.18 19.95
CA PRO A 77 -15.19 2.91 20.07
C PRO A 77 -16.70 3.05 20.23
N ALA A 78 -17.15 4.02 21.04
CA ALA A 78 -18.56 4.24 21.26
C ALA A 78 -19.29 4.69 19.98
N HIS A 79 -18.63 5.52 19.16
CA HIS A 79 -19.17 5.96 17.87
C HIS A 79 -19.17 4.84 16.84
N LEU A 80 -18.08 4.06 16.76
CA LEU A 80 -17.98 2.90 15.87
C LEU A 80 -19.15 1.93 16.08
N PHE A 81 -19.34 1.48 17.31
CA PHE A 81 -20.40 0.52 17.61
C PHE A 81 -21.81 1.13 17.49
N ARG A 82 -21.95 2.43 17.71
CA ARG A 82 -23.22 3.13 17.45
C ARG A 82 -23.56 3.14 15.97
N ILE A 83 -22.60 3.40 15.09
CA ILE A 83 -22.80 3.36 13.64
C ILE A 83 -23.21 1.97 13.19
N LEU A 84 -22.53 0.91 13.63
CA LEU A 84 -22.90 -0.46 13.33
C LEU A 84 -24.32 -0.78 13.79
N ASN A 85 -24.68 -0.40 15.01
CA ASN A 85 -26.02 -0.63 15.56
C ASN A 85 -27.12 0.14 14.81
N ILE A 86 -26.85 1.37 14.36
CA ILE A 86 -27.80 2.16 13.55
C ILE A 86 -28.14 1.41 12.28
N PHE A 87 -27.14 0.91 11.56
CA PHE A 87 -27.36 0.20 10.30
C PHE A 87 -28.00 -1.18 10.52
N SER A 88 -27.63 -1.91 11.57
CA SER A 88 -28.28 -3.18 11.93
C SER A 88 -29.76 -3.01 12.27
N ALA A 89 -30.09 -2.06 13.10
CA ALA A 89 -31.49 -1.79 13.47
C ALA A 89 -32.36 -1.47 12.24
N HIS A 90 -31.76 -0.99 11.17
CA HIS A 90 -32.46 -0.61 9.95
C HIS A 90 -32.49 -1.67 8.84
N ILE A 91 -31.67 -2.72 8.95
CA ILE A 91 -31.80 -3.91 8.10
C ILE A 91 -33.11 -4.64 8.45
N ASP A 92 -33.46 -4.70 9.74
CA ASP A 92 -34.74 -5.26 10.19
C ASP A 92 -35.98 -4.43 9.80
N TYR A 93 -35.78 -3.22 9.30
CA TYR A 93 -36.86 -2.35 8.83
C TYR A 93 -37.63 -2.98 7.65
N GLY A 94 -36.90 -3.63 6.74
CA GLY A 94 -37.50 -4.36 5.63
C GLY A 94 -38.41 -5.53 6.06
N TYR A 95 -38.02 -6.23 7.13
CA TYR A 95 -38.80 -7.36 7.63
C TYR A 95 -40.13 -6.93 8.25
N LYS A 96 -40.18 -5.81 8.95
CA LYS A 96 -41.39 -5.26 9.57
C LYS A 96 -42.38 -4.66 8.56
N LEU A 97 -41.89 -4.19 7.39
CA LEU A 97 -42.72 -3.69 6.30
C LEU A 97 -43.30 -4.79 5.39
N MET A 98 -42.82 -6.03 5.50
CA MET A 98 -43.42 -7.18 4.78
C MET A 98 -44.94 -7.38 5.06
N ASN A 99 -45.45 -6.82 6.16
CA ASN A 99 -46.87 -6.83 6.48
C ASN A 99 -47.66 -5.68 5.81
N ARG A 100 -47.02 -4.85 4.98
CA ARG A 100 -47.66 -3.79 4.19
C ARG A 100 -47.42 -4.04 2.69
N PRO A 101 -48.36 -4.65 1.95
CA PRO A 101 -48.13 -5.20 0.61
C PRO A 101 -47.91 -4.17 -0.50
N ASN A 102 -47.97 -2.87 -0.25
CA ASN A 102 -47.89 -1.81 -1.28
C ASN A 102 -46.69 -0.87 -1.17
N GLU A 103 -45.73 -1.12 -0.32
CA GLU A 103 -44.53 -0.29 -0.21
C GLU A 103 -43.27 -1.03 -0.73
N THR A 104 -42.58 -0.45 -1.70
CA THR A 104 -41.29 -0.92 -2.20
C THR A 104 -40.25 -0.84 -1.09
N LEU A 105 -39.82 -2.00 -0.62
CA LEU A 105 -38.91 -2.15 0.49
C LEU A 105 -37.47 -1.76 0.09
N ALA A 106 -37.01 -0.62 0.55
CA ALA A 106 -35.59 -0.35 0.57
C ALA A 106 -34.94 -1.06 1.78
N GLY A 107 -33.81 -1.73 1.58
CA GLY A 107 -33.16 -2.54 2.62
C GLY A 107 -32.67 -1.79 3.87
N ASN A 108 -32.81 -0.47 3.90
CA ASN A 108 -32.53 0.38 5.06
C ASN A 108 -33.34 1.67 5.04
N LYS A 109 -33.48 2.31 6.22
CA LYS A 109 -34.31 3.53 6.38
C LYS A 109 -33.84 4.71 5.54
N PHE A 110 -32.59 4.73 5.07
CA PHE A 110 -32.04 5.85 4.31
C PHE A 110 -32.28 5.69 2.80
N GLY A 111 -32.65 4.49 2.32
CA GLY A 111 -32.90 4.21 0.91
C GLY A 111 -31.64 3.88 0.09
N PHE A 112 -30.53 3.55 0.73
CA PHE A 112 -29.37 2.97 0.05
C PHE A 112 -29.69 1.55 -0.42
N ASP A 113 -29.18 1.17 -1.60
CA ASP A 113 -29.33 -0.21 -2.08
C ASP A 113 -28.36 -1.14 -1.37
N ASN A 114 -27.16 -0.65 -1.06
CA ASN A 114 -26.14 -1.38 -0.31
C ASN A 114 -25.41 -0.45 0.65
N VAL A 115 -24.92 -1.03 1.75
CA VAL A 115 -24.03 -0.37 2.70
C VAL A 115 -22.79 -1.24 2.86
N VAL A 116 -21.61 -0.66 2.59
CA VAL A 116 -20.31 -1.31 2.64
C VAL A 116 -19.48 -0.65 3.73
N PHE A 117 -19.01 -1.44 4.68
CA PHE A 117 -18.07 -1.01 5.70
C PHE A 117 -16.67 -1.46 5.33
N VAL A 118 -15.72 -0.51 5.31
CA VAL A 118 -14.30 -0.77 5.04
C VAL A 118 -13.51 -0.44 6.30
N ALA A 119 -12.82 -1.43 6.84
CA ALA A 119 -12.03 -1.27 8.05
C ALA A 119 -11.02 -2.41 8.22
N ASP A 120 -10.01 -2.21 9.08
CA ASP A 120 -9.18 -3.30 9.58
C ASP A 120 -9.99 -4.14 10.58
N PHE A 121 -10.43 -5.31 10.12
CA PHE A 121 -11.25 -6.22 10.91
C PHE A 121 -10.52 -6.72 12.17
N SER A 122 -9.20 -6.91 12.08
CA SER A 122 -8.37 -7.29 13.23
C SER A 122 -8.33 -6.17 14.27
N ASN A 123 -8.22 -4.92 13.82
CA ASN A 123 -8.23 -3.76 14.69
C ASN A 123 -9.59 -3.56 15.37
N ILE A 124 -10.69 -3.69 14.62
CA ILE A 124 -12.05 -3.64 15.21
C ILE A 124 -12.21 -4.71 16.29
N ARG A 125 -11.70 -5.93 16.08
CA ARG A 125 -11.72 -6.99 17.08
C ARG A 125 -10.98 -6.60 18.37
N LYS A 126 -9.80 -5.98 18.25
CA LYS A 126 -9.03 -5.49 19.39
C LYS A 126 -9.76 -4.38 20.13
N ILE A 127 -10.34 -3.42 19.40
CA ILE A 127 -11.15 -2.34 19.95
C ILE A 127 -12.35 -2.88 20.71
N PHE A 128 -13.05 -3.87 20.14
CA PHE A 128 -14.20 -4.51 20.77
C PHE A 128 -13.83 -5.17 22.10
N LYS A 129 -12.78 -5.99 22.10
CA LYS A 129 -12.29 -6.66 23.31
C LYS A 129 -11.84 -5.68 24.39
N HIS A 130 -11.17 -4.61 23.98
CA HIS A 130 -10.77 -3.56 24.91
C HIS A 130 -11.98 -2.83 25.53
N PHE A 131 -13.02 -2.57 24.73
CA PHE A 131 -14.19 -1.81 25.14
C PHE A 131 -15.21 -2.64 25.94
N TYR A 132 -15.44 -3.88 25.54
CA TYR A 132 -16.45 -4.78 26.15
C TYR A 132 -15.85 -5.87 27.05
N GLY A 133 -14.53 -6.03 27.05
CA GLY A 133 -13.80 -7.04 27.82
C GLY A 133 -13.30 -8.22 26.99
N GLU A 134 -12.17 -8.78 27.41
CA GLU A 134 -11.45 -9.85 26.68
C GLU A 134 -12.27 -11.12 26.45
N GLN A 135 -13.21 -11.42 27.35
CA GLN A 135 -14.02 -12.65 27.33
C GLN A 135 -15.29 -12.51 26.46
N THR A 136 -15.51 -11.36 25.83
CA THR A 136 -16.72 -11.12 25.03
C THR A 136 -16.64 -11.78 23.65
N ASP A 137 -17.75 -12.32 23.19
CA ASP A 137 -17.87 -12.96 21.87
C ASP A 137 -17.98 -11.90 20.76
N PHE A 138 -16.85 -11.57 20.19
CA PHE A 138 -16.77 -10.66 19.04
C PHE A 138 -17.48 -11.22 17.80
N ASN A 139 -17.34 -12.51 17.53
CA ASN A 139 -17.90 -13.10 16.31
C ASN A 139 -19.43 -13.11 16.35
N GLY A 140 -20.01 -13.47 17.49
CA GLY A 140 -21.45 -13.39 17.70
C GLY A 140 -21.98 -11.97 17.65
N TYR A 141 -21.22 -10.99 18.13
CA TYR A 141 -21.58 -9.59 18.05
C TYR A 141 -21.56 -9.06 16.63
N ILE A 142 -20.42 -9.20 15.95
CA ILE A 142 -20.22 -8.64 14.61
C ILE A 142 -21.08 -9.32 13.55
N GLY A 143 -21.40 -10.60 13.75
CA GLY A 143 -22.28 -11.38 12.86
C GLY A 143 -23.67 -10.78 12.68
N LYS A 144 -24.14 -9.96 13.62
CA LYS A 144 -25.43 -9.24 13.51
C LYS A 144 -25.44 -8.18 12.42
N PHE A 145 -24.26 -7.70 12.02
CA PHE A 145 -24.11 -6.61 11.07
C PHE A 145 -23.71 -7.09 9.68
N LEU A 146 -23.40 -8.36 9.54
CA LEU A 146 -22.88 -8.95 8.32
C LEU A 146 -24.00 -9.68 7.58
N SER A 147 -24.24 -9.33 6.32
CA SER A 147 -25.12 -10.09 5.41
C SER A 147 -24.42 -11.32 4.82
N SER A 148 -23.09 -11.32 4.81
CA SER A 148 -22.22 -12.39 4.33
C SER A 148 -20.92 -12.40 5.14
N ALA A 149 -20.08 -13.42 4.95
CA ALA A 149 -18.74 -13.42 5.54
C ALA A 149 -17.97 -12.17 5.11
N PRO A 150 -17.17 -11.54 6.02
CA PRO A 150 -16.33 -10.41 5.66
C PRO A 150 -15.42 -10.80 4.50
N TYR A 151 -15.34 -9.91 3.51
CA TYR A 151 -14.40 -10.09 2.41
C TYR A 151 -13.03 -9.59 2.87
N ASP A 152 -12.10 -10.51 3.03
CA ASP A 152 -10.70 -10.18 3.31
C ASP A 152 -9.99 -9.86 1.98
N TYR A 153 -9.78 -8.57 1.74
CA TYR A 153 -9.14 -8.09 0.52
C TYR A 153 -7.63 -8.02 0.70
N SER A 154 -6.94 -9.02 0.21
CA SER A 154 -5.48 -9.00 0.14
C SER A 154 -5.03 -8.29 -1.16
N ILE A 155 -4.36 -7.16 -0.99
CA ILE A 155 -3.70 -6.45 -2.11
C ILE A 155 -2.27 -6.93 -2.33
N ARG A 156 -1.84 -8.02 -1.70
CA ARG A 156 -0.45 -8.49 -1.67
C ARG A 156 0.15 -8.62 -3.07
N GLU A 157 -0.50 -9.40 -3.93
CA GLU A 157 -0.01 -9.62 -5.31
C GLU A 157 -0.05 -8.36 -6.17
N ILE A 158 -1.15 -7.60 -6.07
CA ILE A 158 -1.29 -6.34 -6.81
C ILE A 158 -0.23 -5.34 -6.34
N ARG A 159 -0.03 -5.23 -5.03
CA ARG A 159 0.99 -4.37 -4.42
C ARG A 159 2.39 -4.72 -4.89
N LYS A 160 2.75 -6.02 -4.86
CA LYS A 160 4.03 -6.53 -5.31
C LYS A 160 4.32 -6.11 -6.75
N ASN A 161 3.42 -6.45 -7.68
CA ASN A 161 3.59 -6.11 -9.08
C ASN A 161 3.69 -4.61 -9.32
N TYR A 162 2.83 -3.82 -8.67
CA TYR A 162 2.85 -2.36 -8.77
C TYR A 162 4.15 -1.74 -8.27
N ILE A 163 4.68 -2.24 -7.15
CA ILE A 163 5.95 -1.77 -6.58
C ILE A 163 7.10 -2.03 -7.53
N TYR A 164 7.23 -3.26 -8.03
CA TYR A 164 8.32 -3.61 -8.94
C TYR A 164 8.24 -2.85 -10.26
N GLU A 165 7.07 -2.70 -10.85
CA GLU A 165 6.89 -1.87 -12.05
C GLU A 165 7.24 -0.39 -11.79
N TYR A 166 6.85 0.14 -10.63
CA TYR A 166 7.20 1.50 -10.24
C TYR A 166 8.71 1.69 -10.11
N LEU A 167 9.40 0.77 -9.43
CA LEU A 167 10.85 0.80 -9.26
C LEU A 167 11.58 0.66 -10.61
N GLU A 168 11.15 -0.26 -11.45
CA GLU A 168 11.70 -0.47 -12.79
C GLU A 168 11.68 0.82 -13.63
N ARG A 169 10.55 1.54 -13.61
CA ARG A 169 10.41 2.84 -14.30
C ARG A 169 11.25 3.96 -13.68
N LYS A 170 11.40 3.97 -12.37
CA LYS A 170 12.11 5.04 -11.64
C LYS A 170 13.62 4.89 -11.66
N ILE A 171 14.11 3.67 -11.57
CA ILE A 171 15.54 3.36 -11.44
C ILE A 171 16.16 2.98 -12.78
N ILE A 172 15.35 2.55 -13.74
CA ILE A 172 15.80 2.05 -15.06
C ILE A 172 16.76 0.87 -14.88
N CYS A 173 16.28 -0.15 -14.19
CA CYS A 173 17.05 -1.33 -13.79
C CYS A 173 16.28 -2.60 -14.14
N PRO A 174 16.95 -3.70 -14.51
CA PRO A 174 16.30 -4.96 -14.78
C PRO A 174 15.46 -5.45 -13.59
N ARG A 175 14.23 -5.87 -13.85
CA ARG A 175 13.29 -6.33 -12.82
C ARG A 175 13.88 -7.42 -11.93
N LYS A 176 14.58 -8.39 -12.51
CA LYS A 176 15.24 -9.47 -11.75
C LYS A 176 16.22 -8.96 -10.70
N LEU A 177 16.96 -7.88 -11.01
CA LEU A 177 17.90 -7.27 -10.08
C LEU A 177 17.15 -6.53 -8.95
N ILE A 178 16.04 -5.86 -9.28
CA ILE A 178 15.18 -5.21 -8.29
C ILE A 178 14.60 -6.25 -7.32
N GLU A 179 14.03 -7.33 -7.84
CA GLU A 179 13.41 -8.40 -7.04
C GLU A 179 14.43 -9.14 -6.15
N ALA A 180 15.68 -9.22 -6.58
CA ALA A 180 16.75 -9.83 -5.81
C ALA A 180 17.21 -8.97 -4.63
N ILE A 181 17.15 -7.64 -4.76
CA ILE A 181 17.57 -6.70 -3.71
C ILE A 181 16.40 -6.31 -2.81
N VAL A 182 15.26 -5.96 -3.40
CA VAL A 182 14.05 -5.59 -2.69
C VAL A 182 13.13 -6.80 -2.64
N THR A 183 13.36 -7.69 -1.67
CA THR A 183 12.63 -8.95 -1.60
C THR A 183 11.17 -8.75 -1.17
N GLU A 184 10.32 -9.71 -1.51
CA GLU A 184 8.91 -9.70 -1.12
C GLU A 184 8.76 -9.69 0.41
N GLU A 185 9.58 -10.45 1.12
CA GLU A 185 9.57 -10.53 2.58
C GLU A 185 9.81 -9.17 3.24
N MET A 186 10.72 -8.36 2.69
CA MET A 186 10.96 -7.00 3.15
C MET A 186 9.74 -6.09 2.96
N LEU A 187 8.97 -6.30 1.90
CA LEU A 187 7.80 -5.51 1.58
C LEU A 187 6.55 -5.92 2.37
N GLU A 188 6.47 -7.16 2.85
CA GLU A 188 5.29 -7.68 3.56
C GLU A 188 4.94 -6.88 4.81
N SER A 189 5.93 -6.51 5.58
CA SER A 189 5.76 -5.75 6.83
C SER A 189 5.51 -4.25 6.61
N LYS A 190 5.63 -3.75 5.37
CA LYS A 190 5.57 -2.32 5.05
C LYS A 190 4.21 -1.94 4.47
N THR A 191 3.74 -0.76 4.85
CA THR A 191 2.55 -0.16 4.25
C THR A 191 2.87 0.40 2.86
N ILE A 192 1.86 0.54 2.00
CA ILE A 192 2.03 1.19 0.68
C ILE A 192 2.61 2.61 0.84
N ARG A 193 2.19 3.34 1.87
CA ARG A 193 2.69 4.70 2.15
C ARG A 193 4.19 4.70 2.45
N GLU A 194 4.67 3.78 3.28
CA GLU A 194 6.10 3.63 3.57
C GLU A 194 6.88 3.27 2.31
N CYS A 195 6.36 2.35 1.49
CA CYS A 195 6.97 2.00 0.21
C CYS A 195 7.08 3.23 -0.71
N ILE A 196 6.01 3.99 -0.91
CA ILE A 196 6.01 5.19 -1.77
C ILE A 196 7.02 6.22 -1.25
N GLN A 197 7.07 6.45 0.07
CA GLN A 197 8.03 7.37 0.67
C GLN A 197 9.48 6.91 0.51
N ALA A 198 9.73 5.62 0.62
CA ALA A 198 11.07 5.05 0.42
C ALA A 198 11.53 5.14 -1.03
N PHE A 199 10.60 5.03 -1.99
CA PHE A 199 10.88 5.04 -3.42
C PHE A 199 11.03 6.44 -4.02
N ASP A 200 10.69 7.49 -3.29
CA ASP A 200 10.93 8.87 -3.71
C ASP A 200 12.41 9.22 -3.53
N ILE A 201 13.22 8.73 -4.47
CA ILE A 201 14.67 8.94 -4.47
C ILE A 201 14.97 10.26 -5.15
N SER A 202 15.24 11.28 -4.37
CA SER A 202 15.88 12.50 -4.90
C SER A 202 17.34 12.19 -5.25
N SER A 203 17.88 12.84 -6.28
CA SER A 203 19.28 12.70 -6.73
C SER A 203 20.33 13.03 -5.66
N GLN A 204 19.90 13.62 -4.53
CA GLN A 204 20.76 14.03 -3.42
C GLN A 204 21.04 12.93 -2.38
N VAL A 205 20.42 11.76 -2.51
CA VAL A 205 20.51 10.68 -1.49
C VAL A 205 21.75 9.79 -1.70
N VAL A 206 22.40 9.89 -2.83
CA VAL A 206 23.54 9.02 -3.20
C VAL A 206 24.69 9.84 -3.71
N ASN A 207 25.86 9.69 -3.09
CA ASN A 207 27.10 10.24 -3.62
C ASN A 207 27.56 9.39 -4.80
N VAL A 208 27.91 10.05 -5.90
CA VAL A 208 28.38 9.34 -7.09
C VAL A 208 29.84 8.95 -6.89
N PRO A 209 30.20 7.66 -6.81
CA PRO A 209 31.58 7.24 -6.72
C PRO A 209 32.33 7.64 -7.99
N THR A 210 33.44 8.37 -7.83
CA THR A 210 34.29 8.77 -8.94
C THR A 210 35.67 8.20 -8.73
N TYR A 211 36.20 7.57 -9.75
CA TYR A 211 37.48 6.89 -9.70
C TYR A 211 38.43 7.43 -10.80
N LYS A 212 39.71 7.63 -10.45
CA LYS A 212 40.72 8.06 -11.41
C LYS A 212 41.67 6.91 -11.72
N VAL A 213 41.67 6.47 -12.95
CA VAL A 213 42.61 5.46 -13.46
C VAL A 213 43.37 6.04 -14.63
N LYS A 214 44.67 6.29 -14.46
CA LYS A 214 45.52 6.93 -15.49
C LYS A 214 44.91 8.25 -15.99
N LYS A 215 44.49 8.26 -17.25
CA LYS A 215 43.88 9.44 -17.92
C LYS A 215 42.33 9.46 -17.81
N TRP A 216 41.75 8.44 -17.23
CA TRP A 216 40.31 8.31 -17.18
C TRP A 216 39.78 8.71 -15.80
N GLU A 217 38.76 9.53 -15.79
CA GLU A 217 37.94 9.79 -14.64
C GLU A 217 36.58 9.07 -14.86
N VAL A 218 36.37 8.02 -14.12
CA VAL A 218 35.18 7.15 -14.26
C VAL A 218 34.18 7.49 -13.15
N ARG A 219 32.98 7.81 -13.55
CA ARG A 219 31.84 7.92 -12.63
C ARG A 219 31.07 6.61 -12.68
N LEU A 220 31.02 5.89 -11.56
CA LEU A 220 30.30 4.64 -11.49
C LEU A 220 28.79 4.87 -11.60
N ASP A 221 28.10 3.94 -12.24
CA ASP A 221 26.64 3.94 -12.29
C ASP A 221 26.06 3.75 -10.88
N ILE A 222 25.05 4.52 -10.53
CA ILE A 222 24.48 4.56 -9.17
C ILE A 222 23.20 3.75 -9.03
N THR A 223 22.83 2.96 -10.02
CA THR A 223 21.58 2.19 -10.03
C THR A 223 21.47 1.26 -8.81
N ILE A 224 22.54 0.52 -8.52
CA ILE A 224 22.61 -0.34 -7.33
C ILE A 224 22.54 0.47 -6.05
N LEU A 225 23.26 1.59 -5.95
CA LEU A 225 23.24 2.45 -4.77
C LEU A 225 21.84 3.01 -4.50
N LYS A 226 21.08 3.34 -5.55
CA LYS A 226 19.67 3.73 -5.40
C LYS A 226 18.83 2.61 -4.82
N LEU A 227 19.01 1.36 -5.26
CA LEU A 227 18.30 0.21 -4.70
C LEU A 227 18.65 -0.01 -3.23
N LEU A 228 19.93 0.03 -2.89
CA LEU A 228 20.38 -0.11 -1.50
C LEU A 228 19.87 1.05 -0.63
N SER A 229 19.80 2.28 -1.16
CA SER A 229 19.23 3.42 -0.44
C SER A 229 17.74 3.24 -0.14
N ILE A 230 17.00 2.61 -1.05
CA ILE A 230 15.58 2.25 -0.81
C ILE A 230 15.47 1.31 0.38
N MET A 231 16.33 0.31 0.46
CA MET A 231 16.31 -0.63 1.59
C MET A 231 16.52 0.10 2.93
N ARG A 232 17.51 0.99 3.02
CA ARG A 232 17.72 1.83 4.22
C ARG A 232 16.51 2.70 4.54
N ARG A 233 15.88 3.30 3.54
CA ARG A 233 14.65 4.11 3.73
C ARG A 233 13.45 3.27 4.14
N LEU A 234 13.40 2.01 3.77
CA LEU A 234 12.45 1.02 4.29
C LEU A 234 12.80 0.57 5.73
N LYS A 235 13.85 1.14 6.31
CA LYS A 235 14.35 0.79 7.66
C LYS A 235 14.77 -0.68 7.75
N ILE A 236 15.44 -1.16 6.70
CA ILE A 236 16.13 -2.44 6.70
C ILE A 236 17.53 -2.19 7.27
N GLU A 237 17.92 -2.99 8.23
CA GLU A 237 19.23 -2.89 8.87
C GLU A 237 20.35 -3.27 7.89
N ASP A 238 21.51 -2.62 8.01
CA ASP A 238 22.65 -2.83 7.11
C ASP A 238 23.08 -4.32 7.08
N ASP A 239 23.04 -5.03 8.21
CA ASP A 239 23.35 -6.45 8.29
C ASP A 239 22.39 -7.33 7.45
N GLU A 240 21.12 -6.95 7.37
CA GLU A 240 20.12 -7.64 6.54
C GLU A 240 20.36 -7.32 5.06
N ILE A 241 20.70 -6.06 4.74
CA ILE A 241 21.10 -5.67 3.39
C ILE A 241 22.31 -6.47 2.92
N LEU A 242 23.33 -6.63 3.77
CA LEU A 242 24.52 -7.42 3.44
C LEU A 242 24.24 -8.91 3.25
N LYS A 243 23.26 -9.49 3.97
CA LYS A 243 22.83 -10.88 3.73
C LYS A 243 22.18 -11.06 2.38
N VAL A 244 21.31 -10.12 1.99
CA VAL A 244 20.66 -10.13 0.68
C VAL A 244 21.69 -9.93 -0.43
N ALA A 245 22.62 -9.02 -0.23
CA ALA A 245 23.71 -8.77 -1.16
C ALA A 245 24.55 -10.01 -1.46
N ALA A 246 24.82 -10.84 -0.47
CA ALA A 246 25.54 -12.10 -0.66
C ALA A 246 24.80 -13.08 -1.61
N ASN A 247 23.48 -12.98 -1.70
CA ASN A 247 22.66 -13.79 -2.59
C ASN A 247 22.57 -13.24 -4.02
N LEU A 248 22.95 -11.99 -4.26
CA LEU A 248 22.90 -11.36 -5.59
C LEU A 248 23.78 -12.06 -6.61
N PHE A 249 24.80 -12.75 -6.16
CA PHE A 249 25.68 -13.53 -7.03
C PHE A 249 24.92 -14.62 -7.81
N TYR A 250 23.82 -15.14 -7.28
CA TYR A 250 22.97 -16.13 -7.92
C TYR A 250 21.93 -15.56 -8.89
N VAL A 251 21.82 -14.24 -8.96
CA VAL A 251 21.01 -13.55 -9.97
C VAL A 251 21.75 -13.63 -11.30
N ASP A 252 21.04 -13.43 -12.41
CA ASP A 252 21.62 -13.45 -13.74
C ASP A 252 23.00 -12.79 -13.75
N ALA A 253 24.03 -13.57 -14.02
CA ALA A 253 25.42 -13.14 -13.88
C ALA A 253 25.73 -11.86 -14.70
N ASN A 254 25.05 -11.66 -15.83
CA ASN A 254 25.23 -10.47 -16.66
C ASN A 254 24.79 -9.20 -15.96
N ASP A 255 23.65 -9.24 -15.24
CA ASP A 255 23.19 -8.07 -14.47
C ASP A 255 24.13 -7.77 -13.29
N PHE A 256 24.64 -8.80 -12.62
CA PHE A 256 25.64 -8.65 -11.58
C PHE A 256 26.91 -7.96 -12.11
N TYR A 257 27.48 -8.48 -13.20
CA TYR A 257 28.71 -7.90 -13.77
C TYR A 257 28.51 -6.49 -14.26
N LYS A 258 27.37 -6.20 -14.81
CA LYS A 258 27.05 -4.88 -15.33
C LYS A 258 26.93 -3.80 -14.24
N TYR A 259 26.21 -4.09 -13.15
CA TYR A 259 25.83 -3.08 -12.16
C TYR A 259 26.61 -3.15 -10.86
N VAL A 260 27.18 -4.30 -10.51
CA VAL A 260 27.85 -4.53 -9.22
C VAL A 260 29.37 -4.61 -9.39
N ALA A 261 29.87 -5.35 -10.36
CA ALA A 261 31.29 -5.54 -10.53
C ALA A 261 32.12 -4.23 -10.64
N PRO A 262 31.65 -3.13 -11.28
CA PRO A 262 32.39 -1.89 -11.33
C PRO A 262 32.80 -1.32 -9.97
N PHE A 263 32.04 -1.61 -8.93
CA PHE A 263 32.35 -1.17 -7.56
C PHE A 263 33.58 -1.87 -6.96
N MET A 264 34.06 -2.95 -7.56
CA MET A 264 35.34 -3.56 -7.20
C MET A 264 36.51 -2.58 -7.35
N LEU A 265 36.41 -1.59 -8.23
CA LEU A 265 37.39 -0.50 -8.30
C LEU A 265 37.56 0.27 -6.99
N LEU A 266 36.53 0.27 -6.11
CA LEU A 266 36.59 0.95 -4.81
C LEU A 266 37.39 0.17 -3.77
N LEU A 267 37.62 -1.13 -4.00
CA LEU A 267 38.40 -2.00 -3.12
C LEU A 267 39.88 -2.06 -3.52
N ASP A 268 40.24 -1.50 -4.64
CA ASP A 268 41.61 -1.45 -5.14
C ASP A 268 42.20 -0.06 -4.93
N ASP A 269 43.22 0.04 -4.11
CA ASP A 269 43.88 1.31 -3.77
C ASP A 269 44.61 1.93 -4.95
N ASN A 270 45.03 1.14 -5.96
CA ASN A 270 45.77 1.60 -7.14
C ASN A 270 45.45 0.78 -8.40
N PRO A 271 44.23 0.85 -8.93
CA PRO A 271 43.90 0.09 -10.14
C PRO A 271 44.74 0.56 -11.31
N GLU A 272 45.45 -0.38 -11.91
CA GLU A 272 46.33 -0.09 -13.08
C GLU A 272 45.52 0.14 -14.34
N ASP A 273 44.32 -0.41 -14.44
CA ASP A 273 43.42 -0.23 -15.59
C ASP A 273 41.94 -0.30 -15.18
N LEU A 274 41.03 -0.27 -16.15
CA LEU A 274 39.58 -0.33 -15.94
C LEU A 274 39.06 -1.77 -15.95
N LYS A 275 39.90 -2.73 -15.64
CA LYS A 275 39.49 -4.12 -15.45
C LYS A 275 39.38 -4.45 -13.97
N VAL A 276 38.32 -5.14 -13.63
CA VAL A 276 38.10 -5.68 -12.29
C VAL A 276 38.04 -7.19 -12.33
N SER A 277 38.70 -7.82 -11.37
CA SER A 277 38.78 -9.29 -11.27
C SER A 277 37.87 -9.76 -10.15
N ILE A 278 37.01 -10.74 -10.45
CA ILE A 278 36.09 -11.32 -9.50
C ILE A 278 36.32 -12.81 -9.42
N TYR A 279 36.60 -13.31 -8.23
CA TYR A 279 36.75 -14.72 -7.96
C TYR A 279 35.42 -15.29 -7.48
N VAL A 280 34.89 -16.23 -8.24
CA VAL A 280 33.60 -16.88 -7.97
C VAL A 280 33.77 -18.37 -7.81
N LYS A 281 32.91 -18.98 -7.02
CA LYS A 281 32.90 -20.41 -6.82
C LYS A 281 32.29 -21.09 -8.06
N GLY A 282 33.12 -21.83 -8.82
CA GLY A 282 32.67 -22.61 -9.95
C GLY A 282 32.16 -24.00 -9.57
N GLU A 283 32.01 -24.87 -10.52
CA GLU A 283 31.61 -26.27 -10.28
C GLU A 283 32.67 -27.05 -9.47
N GLY A 284 32.21 -27.71 -8.42
CA GLY A 284 33.08 -28.41 -7.47
C GLY A 284 33.78 -27.46 -6.52
N SER A 285 35.10 -27.71 -6.27
CA SER A 285 35.92 -26.86 -5.37
C SER A 285 36.75 -25.81 -6.12
N ARG A 286 36.50 -25.60 -7.40
CA ARG A 286 37.26 -24.68 -8.24
C ARG A 286 36.82 -23.23 -8.01
N LEU A 287 37.77 -22.30 -8.12
CA LEU A 287 37.53 -20.90 -8.20
C LEU A 287 37.69 -20.42 -9.64
N ASP A 288 36.68 -19.76 -10.17
CA ASP A 288 36.70 -19.17 -11.50
C ASP A 288 37.00 -17.67 -11.36
N LEU A 289 38.01 -17.21 -12.07
CA LEU A 289 38.33 -15.80 -12.20
C LEU A 289 37.59 -15.22 -13.41
N LYS A 290 36.84 -14.17 -13.18
CA LYS A 290 36.18 -13.37 -14.23
C LYS A 290 36.72 -11.97 -14.24
N GLU A 291 37.16 -11.52 -15.43
CA GLU A 291 37.58 -10.14 -15.64
C GLU A 291 36.45 -9.35 -16.31
N VAL A 292 36.10 -8.22 -15.71
CA VAL A 292 35.06 -7.30 -16.21
C VAL A 292 35.68 -5.97 -16.55
N PHE A 293 35.52 -5.51 -17.78
CA PHE A 293 35.95 -4.17 -18.20
C PHE A 293 34.88 -3.15 -17.82
N VAL A 294 35.30 -2.07 -17.15
CA VAL A 294 34.40 -0.96 -16.78
C VAL A 294 34.44 0.11 -17.85
N ASP A 295 33.29 0.39 -18.47
CA ASP A 295 33.17 1.44 -19.48
C ASP A 295 33.32 2.83 -18.83
N PRO A 296 34.32 3.62 -19.16
CA PRO A 296 34.59 4.91 -18.57
C PRO A 296 33.51 5.96 -18.85
N LYS A 297 32.65 5.74 -19.86
CA LYS A 297 31.59 6.68 -20.22
C LYS A 297 30.30 6.43 -19.42
N THR A 298 29.99 5.18 -19.21
CA THR A 298 28.73 4.79 -18.55
C THR A 298 28.91 4.40 -17.08
N GLY A 299 30.15 4.05 -16.67
CA GLY A 299 30.44 3.53 -15.36
C GLY A 299 29.87 2.14 -15.11
N LEU A 300 29.47 1.44 -16.16
CA LEU A 300 28.90 0.09 -16.13
C LEU A 300 29.95 -0.96 -16.54
N GLY A 301 29.79 -2.18 -16.03
CA GLY A 301 30.58 -3.32 -16.46
C GLY A 301 30.12 -3.88 -17.80
N GLY A 302 31.08 -4.33 -18.61
CA GLY A 302 30.84 -5.14 -19.80
C GLY A 302 30.57 -6.61 -19.44
N ASN A 303 30.36 -7.42 -20.48
CA ASN A 303 30.36 -8.87 -20.32
C ASN A 303 31.76 -9.31 -19.86
N PRO A 304 31.85 -10.25 -18.91
CA PRO A 304 33.15 -10.77 -18.49
C PRO A 304 33.84 -11.45 -19.66
N ASP A 305 35.14 -11.24 -19.78
CA ASP A 305 35.98 -12.05 -20.67
C ASP A 305 35.94 -13.52 -20.23
N ALA A 306 36.17 -14.45 -21.15
CA ALA A 306 36.04 -15.87 -20.93
C ALA A 306 36.74 -16.34 -19.64
N TYR A 307 36.14 -17.37 -19.00
CA TYR A 307 36.63 -17.96 -17.78
C TYR A 307 38.15 -18.22 -17.82
N ILE A 308 38.88 -17.49 -17.03
CA ILE A 308 40.29 -17.80 -16.78
C ILE A 308 40.30 -18.67 -15.53
N LEU A 309 40.69 -19.95 -15.69
CA LEU A 309 40.97 -20.85 -14.57
C LEU A 309 42.26 -20.33 -13.90
N GLY A 310 42.11 -19.61 -12.80
CA GLY A 310 43.22 -19.14 -12.01
C GLY A 310 43.42 -19.94 -10.74
N GLU A 311 44.64 -20.04 -10.25
CA GLU A 311 44.92 -20.46 -8.87
C GLU A 311 44.59 -19.27 -7.94
N ALA A 312 43.30 -19.12 -7.61
CA ALA A 312 42.91 -18.12 -6.64
C ALA A 312 42.93 -18.72 -5.23
N HIS A 313 43.52 -17.99 -4.30
CA HIS A 313 43.59 -18.42 -2.92
C HIS A 313 42.34 -18.00 -2.11
N GLU A 314 41.58 -17.01 -2.59
CA GLU A 314 40.44 -16.45 -1.88
C GLU A 314 39.26 -16.12 -2.82
N VAL A 315 38.05 -16.39 -2.36
CA VAL A 315 36.81 -15.94 -3.01
C VAL A 315 36.60 -14.47 -2.75
N THR A 316 36.13 -13.72 -3.73
CA THR A 316 35.80 -12.29 -3.54
C THR A 316 34.83 -12.11 -2.37
N ASP A 317 35.18 -11.26 -1.41
CA ASP A 317 34.31 -10.93 -0.30
C ASP A 317 33.26 -9.89 -0.71
N PHE A 318 32.11 -10.39 -1.18
CA PHE A 318 30.97 -9.53 -1.56
C PHE A 318 30.42 -8.75 -0.38
N ARG A 319 30.58 -9.22 0.84
CA ARG A 319 30.14 -8.50 2.04
C ARG A 319 30.95 -7.21 2.22
N LEU A 320 32.25 -7.28 2.02
CA LEU A 320 33.14 -6.13 2.04
C LEU A 320 32.78 -5.15 0.92
N LEU A 321 32.54 -5.65 -0.29
CA LEU A 321 32.13 -4.83 -1.44
C LEU A 321 30.84 -4.05 -1.14
N PHE A 322 29.82 -4.72 -0.66
CA PHE A 322 28.54 -4.06 -0.35
C PHE A 322 28.64 -3.13 0.85
N SER A 323 29.47 -3.45 1.83
CA SER A 323 29.76 -2.53 2.95
C SER A 323 30.39 -1.23 2.44
N SER A 324 31.34 -1.31 1.54
CA SER A 324 31.95 -0.12 0.90
C SER A 324 30.92 0.67 0.08
N MET A 325 30.03 -0.01 -0.67
CA MET A 325 28.96 0.64 -1.42
C MET A 325 28.00 1.41 -0.51
N LEU A 326 27.67 0.87 0.67
CA LEU A 326 26.78 1.52 1.64
C LEU A 326 27.31 2.85 2.18
N GLU A 327 28.63 3.08 2.14
CA GLU A 327 29.25 4.35 2.57
C GLU A 327 28.90 5.52 1.65
N TYR A 328 28.58 5.24 0.40
CA TYR A 328 28.16 6.26 -0.59
C TYR A 328 26.69 6.66 -0.47
N ILE A 329 25.94 6.02 0.40
CA ILE A 329 24.53 6.34 0.63
C ILE A 329 24.44 7.32 1.78
N VAL A 330 23.90 8.51 1.52
CA VAL A 330 23.69 9.52 2.54
C VAL A 330 22.67 8.99 3.58
N LYS A 331 23.02 9.08 4.86
CA LYS A 331 22.18 8.62 5.98
C LYS A 331 20.98 9.52 6.20
#